data_8185a4cbeeb7e8474790237fd9fb6047
#
_entry.id   8185a4cbeeb7e8474790237fd9fb6047
#
_cell.length_a   1.000
_cell.length_b   1.000
_cell.length_c   1.000
_cell.angle_alpha   90.00
_cell.angle_beta   90.00
_cell.angle_gamma   90.00
#
_symmetry.space_group_name_H-M   'P 1'
#
loop_
_entity.id
_entity.type
_entity.pdbx_description
1 polymer ?
#
loop_
_entity_poly.entity_id
_entity_poly.type
_entity_poly.pdbx_seq_one_letter_code
_entity_poly.pdbx_strand_id
1 'polypeptide(L)'
;KDINENMMLLKKFTDSDSQLTIANMFSRFINLYKEQGIPIDMVMYQNEAYSYTAYPGCAWTADGTILFNRDYLVPTIKKNNPDVDVYIGTFNTNRRDYVEKIVGALAKSDDGTELVKGVGLQWEGRENLDYLREKYPDLHLISTESECGRGRFDWRSGEHTFYLLHEYIGRGCNEYFIWNFILSDRGRSSWGWNQNSLIHVDSKSRTFRYTAEYYAVKHFSHFVEPGSTIVGFYPWNKENAMQAIAFRNPDGKYIVIAGNTSDKEQALTFKLGSKYLNVSLPSHSFNSFVEK
;
A
#
# COMPACT_ATOMS: atom_id res chain seq x y z
N LYS A 1 -26.98 2.26 -4.39
CA LYS A 1 -26.23 3.52 -4.47
C LYS A 1 -27.17 4.67 -4.83
N ASP A 2 -27.01 5.80 -4.17
CA ASP A 2 -27.60 7.07 -4.59
C ASP A 2 -26.52 7.92 -5.29
N ILE A 3 -26.95 8.61 -6.33
CA ILE A 3 -26.13 9.61 -7.01
C ILE A 3 -26.73 10.96 -6.64
N ASN A 4 -25.95 11.79 -5.97
CA ASN A 4 -26.34 13.14 -5.62
C ASN A 4 -25.15 14.06 -5.92
N GLU A 5 -25.35 15.04 -6.79
CA GLU A 5 -24.37 16.08 -7.15
C GLU A 5 -22.97 15.52 -7.47
N ASN A 6 -22.88 14.47 -8.30
CA ASN A 6 -21.68 13.74 -8.65
C ASN A 6 -21.09 12.83 -7.56
N MET A 7 -21.79 12.64 -6.46
CA MET A 7 -21.39 11.74 -5.37
C MET A 7 -22.19 10.45 -5.42
N MET A 8 -21.50 9.33 -5.31
CA MET A 8 -22.15 8.03 -5.15
C MET A 8 -22.08 7.61 -3.70
N LEU A 9 -23.23 7.59 -3.05
CA LEU A 9 -23.39 7.12 -1.68
C LEU A 9 -24.14 5.79 -1.66
N LEU A 10 -23.89 5.00 -0.64
CA LEU A 10 -24.69 3.81 -0.40
C LEU A 10 -26.11 4.26 0.01
N LYS A 11 -27.09 3.92 -0.82
CA LYS A 11 -28.49 4.25 -0.55
C LYS A 11 -28.96 3.49 0.67
N LYS A 12 -29.55 4.19 1.64
CA LYS A 12 -30.03 3.58 2.87
C LYS A 12 -28.98 2.70 3.54
N PHE A 13 -27.83 3.27 3.89
CA PHE A 13 -26.76 2.51 4.54
C PHE A 13 -27.21 1.84 5.87
N THR A 14 -28.37 2.22 6.39
CA THR A 14 -29.04 1.57 7.54
C THR A 14 -29.97 0.42 7.14
N ASP A 15 -30.16 0.15 5.84
CA ASP A 15 -30.95 -0.97 5.36
C ASP A 15 -30.18 -2.28 5.51
N SER A 16 -30.58 -3.09 6.50
CA SER A 16 -29.90 -4.36 6.85
C SER A 16 -29.85 -5.36 5.70
N ASP A 17 -30.88 -5.45 4.87
CA ASP A 17 -30.92 -6.41 3.76
C ASP A 17 -29.91 -6.04 2.67
N SER A 18 -29.82 -4.74 2.36
CA SER A 18 -28.81 -4.24 1.42
C SER A 18 -27.39 -4.45 1.94
N GLN A 19 -27.13 -4.19 3.22
CA GLN A 19 -25.84 -4.37 3.85
C GLN A 19 -25.43 -5.85 3.83
N LEU A 20 -26.33 -6.75 4.22
CA LEU A 20 -26.09 -8.18 4.23
C LEU A 20 -25.88 -8.72 2.80
N THR A 21 -26.62 -8.21 1.82
CA THR A 21 -26.44 -8.56 0.41
C THR A 21 -25.04 -8.21 -0.09
N ILE A 22 -24.52 -7.03 0.28
CA ILE A 22 -23.16 -6.62 -0.09
C ILE A 22 -22.13 -7.50 0.62
N ALA A 23 -22.27 -7.77 1.90
CA ALA A 23 -21.36 -8.65 2.63
C ALA A 23 -21.33 -10.08 2.04
N ASN A 24 -22.49 -10.63 1.68
CA ASN A 24 -22.59 -11.93 1.01
C ASN A 24 -21.98 -11.91 -0.41
N MET A 25 -22.03 -10.79 -1.12
CA MET A 25 -21.34 -10.64 -2.41
C MET A 25 -19.83 -10.81 -2.26
N PHE A 26 -19.21 -10.23 -1.23
CA PHE A 26 -17.78 -10.45 -0.94
C PHE A 26 -17.49 -11.94 -0.67
N SER A 27 -18.26 -12.56 0.21
CA SER A 27 -18.10 -13.98 0.51
C SER A 27 -18.26 -14.87 -0.74
N ARG A 28 -19.26 -14.59 -1.57
CA ARG A 28 -19.46 -15.32 -2.84
C ARG A 28 -18.29 -15.13 -3.81
N PHE A 29 -17.78 -13.91 -3.94
CA PHE A 29 -16.61 -13.63 -4.78
C PHE A 29 -15.41 -14.46 -4.33
N ILE A 30 -15.10 -14.47 -3.04
CA ILE A 30 -14.02 -15.26 -2.47
C ILE A 30 -14.17 -16.74 -2.81
N ASN A 31 -15.37 -17.30 -2.62
CA ASN A 31 -15.64 -18.72 -2.91
C ASN A 31 -15.48 -19.06 -4.38
N LEU A 32 -15.98 -18.21 -5.29
CA LEU A 32 -15.85 -18.42 -6.74
C LEU A 32 -14.39 -18.40 -7.21
N TYR A 33 -13.54 -17.55 -6.64
CA TYR A 33 -12.11 -17.56 -6.94
C TYR A 33 -11.43 -18.80 -6.35
N LYS A 34 -11.78 -19.20 -5.13
CA LYS A 34 -11.28 -20.44 -4.51
C LYS A 34 -11.61 -21.67 -5.35
N GLU A 35 -12.82 -21.75 -5.92
CA GLU A 35 -13.24 -22.83 -6.82
C GLU A 35 -12.39 -22.89 -8.11
N GLN A 36 -11.81 -21.77 -8.53
CA GLN A 36 -10.89 -21.69 -9.67
C GLN A 36 -9.42 -21.94 -9.28
N GLY A 37 -9.14 -22.34 -8.03
CA GLY A 37 -7.78 -22.55 -7.54
C GLY A 37 -7.01 -21.26 -7.22
N ILE A 38 -7.71 -20.13 -7.11
CA ILE A 38 -7.13 -18.82 -6.76
C ILE A 38 -7.61 -18.44 -5.36
N PRO A 39 -6.82 -18.71 -4.29
CA PRO A 39 -7.19 -18.33 -2.94
C PRO A 39 -7.17 -16.81 -2.79
N ILE A 40 -8.11 -16.30 -1.99
CA ILE A 40 -8.13 -14.89 -1.54
C ILE A 40 -7.80 -14.92 -0.05
N ASP A 41 -6.76 -14.21 0.36
CA ASP A 41 -6.29 -14.20 1.75
C ASP A 41 -6.82 -13.01 2.54
N MET A 42 -7.16 -11.90 1.88
CA MET A 42 -7.67 -10.70 2.54
C MET A 42 -8.75 -9.97 1.73
N VAL A 43 -9.60 -9.24 2.43
CA VAL A 43 -10.65 -8.41 1.82
C VAL A 43 -10.74 -7.05 2.48
N MET A 44 -10.97 -6.02 1.66
CA MET A 44 -11.27 -4.64 2.08
C MET A 44 -12.59 -4.21 1.47
N TYR A 45 -13.42 -3.50 2.23
CA TYR A 45 -14.81 -3.22 1.85
C TYR A 45 -14.96 -2.24 0.69
N GLN A 46 -14.02 -1.30 0.49
CA GLN A 46 -14.17 -0.23 -0.48
C GLN A 46 -12.81 0.38 -0.87
N ASN A 47 -12.58 0.54 -2.17
CA ASN A 47 -11.48 1.38 -2.65
C ASN A 47 -11.83 2.85 -2.44
N GLU A 48 -10.89 3.63 -1.88
CA GLU A 48 -11.00 5.08 -1.70
C GLU A 48 -12.33 5.53 -1.07
N ALA A 49 -12.69 4.96 0.06
CA ALA A 49 -13.98 5.19 0.73
C ALA A 49 -14.26 6.66 1.08
N TYR A 50 -13.24 7.52 1.08
CA TYR A 50 -13.35 8.96 1.34
C TYR A 50 -13.48 9.81 0.07
N SER A 51 -13.29 9.22 -1.12
CA SER A 51 -13.28 9.97 -2.38
C SER A 51 -14.65 10.08 -3.05
N TYR A 52 -14.85 11.22 -3.67
CA TYR A 52 -15.91 11.47 -4.64
C TYR A 52 -15.28 11.49 -6.03
N THR A 53 -15.51 10.47 -6.83
CA THR A 53 -14.78 10.23 -8.06
C THR A 53 -15.65 10.28 -9.29
N ALA A 54 -15.06 10.61 -10.44
CA ALA A 54 -15.74 10.55 -11.75
C ALA A 54 -15.99 9.09 -12.22
N TYR A 55 -15.21 8.14 -11.72
CA TYR A 55 -15.36 6.71 -11.99
C TYR A 55 -16.27 6.05 -10.96
N PRO A 56 -16.78 4.83 -11.22
CA PRO A 56 -17.63 4.11 -10.27
C PRO A 56 -16.96 3.96 -8.91
N GLY A 57 -17.49 4.63 -7.92
CA GLY A 57 -17.01 4.62 -6.54
C GLY A 57 -18.17 4.62 -5.55
N CYS A 58 -17.89 4.64 -4.28
CA CYS A 58 -18.86 4.81 -3.21
C CYS A 58 -18.19 5.50 -2.03
N ALA A 59 -18.59 6.75 -1.77
CA ALA A 59 -18.12 7.44 -0.57
C ALA A 59 -18.88 6.93 0.66
N TRP A 60 -18.17 6.80 1.76
CA TRP A 60 -18.68 6.30 3.03
C TRP A 60 -18.43 7.30 4.14
N THR A 61 -19.40 7.46 5.02
CA THR A 61 -19.17 8.15 6.30
C THR A 61 -18.42 7.22 7.26
N ALA A 62 -17.76 7.77 8.27
CA ALA A 62 -17.09 6.95 9.29
C ALA A 62 -18.08 5.99 9.97
N ASP A 63 -19.28 6.49 10.34
CA ASP A 63 -20.31 5.66 10.97
C ASP A 63 -20.84 4.54 10.06
N GLY A 64 -21.02 4.84 8.77
CA GLY A 64 -21.39 3.82 7.78
C GLY A 64 -20.33 2.75 7.59
N THR A 65 -19.04 3.14 7.57
CA THR A 65 -17.92 2.22 7.52
C THR A 65 -17.89 1.31 8.75
N ILE A 66 -18.03 1.87 9.94
CA ILE A 66 -18.04 1.13 11.20
C ILE A 66 -19.20 0.14 11.23
N LEU A 67 -20.41 0.62 10.95
CA LEU A 67 -21.61 -0.22 10.92
C LEU A 67 -21.45 -1.40 9.95
N PHE A 68 -21.08 -1.12 8.71
CA PHE A 68 -20.97 -2.18 7.69
C PHE A 68 -19.93 -3.23 8.04
N ASN A 69 -18.74 -2.79 8.44
CA ASN A 69 -17.66 -3.74 8.74
C ASN A 69 -17.99 -4.55 10.00
N ARG A 70 -18.40 -3.90 11.10
CA ARG A 70 -18.64 -4.55 12.39
C ARG A 70 -19.82 -5.52 12.37
N ASP A 71 -20.94 -5.08 11.77
CA ASP A 71 -22.22 -5.77 11.93
C ASP A 71 -22.55 -6.70 10.74
N TYR A 72 -21.90 -6.52 9.58
CA TYR A 72 -22.20 -7.30 8.38
C TYR A 72 -20.99 -7.99 7.75
N LEU A 73 -19.93 -7.23 7.37
CA LEU A 73 -18.83 -7.82 6.61
C LEU A 73 -18.01 -8.80 7.45
N VAL A 74 -17.50 -8.35 8.60
CA VAL A 74 -16.66 -9.19 9.48
C VAL A 74 -17.39 -10.47 9.91
N PRO A 75 -18.63 -10.41 10.43
CA PRO A 75 -19.36 -11.63 10.79
C PRO A 75 -19.61 -12.57 9.61
N THR A 76 -19.92 -12.00 8.42
CA THR A 76 -20.17 -12.81 7.21
C THR A 76 -18.89 -13.53 6.75
N ILE A 77 -17.77 -12.83 6.70
CA ILE A 77 -16.48 -13.42 6.30
C ILE A 77 -16.01 -14.43 7.33
N LYS A 78 -16.02 -14.11 8.62
CA LYS A 78 -15.63 -15.07 9.67
C LYS A 78 -16.46 -16.37 9.64
N LYS A 79 -17.75 -16.27 9.29
CA LYS A 79 -18.66 -17.43 9.19
C LYS A 79 -18.41 -18.27 7.94
N ASN A 80 -18.27 -17.64 6.79
CA ASN A 80 -18.30 -18.33 5.49
C ASN A 80 -16.89 -18.58 4.90
N ASN A 81 -15.91 -17.78 5.29
CA ASN A 81 -14.54 -17.74 4.76
C ASN A 81 -13.56 -17.53 5.93
N PRO A 82 -13.48 -18.46 6.92
CA PRO A 82 -12.73 -18.24 8.17
C PRO A 82 -11.22 -18.05 7.98
N ASP A 83 -10.68 -18.49 6.85
CA ASP A 83 -9.27 -18.35 6.49
C ASP A 83 -8.96 -17.00 5.83
N VAL A 84 -9.95 -16.11 5.64
CA VAL A 84 -9.80 -14.82 4.97
C VAL A 84 -9.82 -13.68 6.00
N ASP A 85 -8.78 -12.89 5.99
CA ASP A 85 -8.65 -11.74 6.87
C ASP A 85 -9.43 -10.53 6.35
N VAL A 86 -10.11 -9.82 7.25
CA VAL A 86 -10.76 -8.54 6.94
C VAL A 86 -9.83 -7.40 7.35
N TYR A 87 -9.59 -6.49 6.42
CA TYR A 87 -8.84 -5.27 6.64
C TYR A 87 -9.74 -4.06 6.47
N ILE A 88 -9.46 -2.98 7.20
CA ILE A 88 -10.15 -1.70 7.05
C ILE A 88 -9.50 -0.90 5.94
N GLY A 89 -10.28 -0.25 5.11
CA GLY A 89 -9.77 0.66 4.09
C GLY A 89 -10.44 0.41 2.74
N THR A 90 -9.89 1.00 1.70
CA THR A 90 -8.57 1.66 1.68
C THR A 90 -8.71 3.15 2.04
N PHE A 91 -7.89 3.64 2.96
CA PHE A 91 -7.89 5.06 3.33
C PHE A 91 -6.98 5.86 2.40
N ASN A 92 -7.57 6.81 1.70
CA ASN A 92 -6.90 7.74 0.79
C ASN A 92 -6.94 9.20 1.29
N THR A 93 -6.98 9.40 2.61
CA THR A 93 -7.09 10.71 3.24
C THR A 93 -6.12 10.86 4.42
N ASN A 94 -5.61 12.08 4.62
CA ASN A 94 -4.85 12.47 5.80
C ASN A 94 -5.74 12.90 7.00
N ARG A 95 -7.06 12.84 6.85
CA ARG A 95 -8.03 13.16 7.91
C ARG A 95 -7.88 12.21 9.09
N ARG A 96 -7.07 12.60 10.06
CA ARG A 96 -6.79 11.83 11.27
C ARG A 96 -8.04 11.49 12.05
N ASP A 97 -8.94 12.46 12.23
CA ASP A 97 -10.21 12.28 12.94
C ASP A 97 -11.10 11.19 12.33
N TYR A 98 -11.16 11.13 10.99
CA TYR A 98 -11.90 10.11 10.25
C TYR A 98 -11.28 8.72 10.43
N VAL A 99 -9.97 8.61 10.22
CA VAL A 99 -9.23 7.34 10.37
C VAL A 99 -9.27 6.84 11.80
N GLU A 100 -9.01 7.70 12.78
CA GLU A 100 -9.02 7.37 14.21
C GLU A 100 -10.38 6.83 14.67
N LYS A 101 -11.47 7.50 14.27
CA LYS A 101 -12.82 7.07 14.61
C LYS A 101 -13.11 5.64 14.10
N ILE A 102 -12.74 5.35 12.86
CA ILE A 102 -13.00 4.04 12.24
C ILE A 102 -12.10 2.97 12.85
N VAL A 103 -10.79 3.19 12.90
CA VAL A 103 -9.84 2.21 13.41
C VAL A 103 -10.08 1.94 14.90
N GLY A 104 -10.36 2.99 15.68
CA GLY A 104 -10.67 2.85 17.10
C GLY A 104 -11.90 1.99 17.40
N ALA A 105 -12.89 2.01 16.49
CA ALA A 105 -14.10 1.21 16.64
C ALA A 105 -13.98 -0.22 16.08
N LEU A 106 -13.00 -0.50 15.21
CA LEU A 106 -12.89 -1.76 14.47
C LEU A 106 -11.65 -2.58 14.79
N ALA A 107 -10.63 -1.99 15.43
CA ALA A 107 -9.43 -2.74 15.79
C ALA A 107 -9.75 -3.89 16.76
N LYS A 108 -10.60 -3.61 17.75
CA LYS A 108 -11.06 -4.62 18.72
C LYS A 108 -12.51 -4.37 19.08
N SER A 109 -13.25 -5.45 19.36
CA SER A 109 -14.58 -5.36 19.96
C SER A 109 -14.50 -5.00 21.46
N ASP A 110 -15.64 -4.72 22.07
CA ASP A 110 -15.74 -4.37 23.51
C ASP A 110 -15.20 -5.46 24.43
N ASP A 111 -15.24 -6.72 24.02
CA ASP A 111 -14.69 -7.88 24.75
C ASP A 111 -13.18 -8.11 24.46
N GLY A 112 -12.56 -7.23 23.68
CA GLY A 112 -11.15 -7.33 23.31
C GLY A 112 -10.84 -8.26 22.12
N THR A 113 -11.86 -8.86 21.49
CA THR A 113 -11.67 -9.73 20.31
C THR A 113 -11.24 -8.87 19.10
N GLU A 114 -10.23 -9.33 18.38
CA GLU A 114 -9.78 -8.71 17.14
C GLU A 114 -10.88 -8.82 16.07
N LEU A 115 -11.36 -7.67 15.57
CA LEU A 115 -12.37 -7.63 14.51
C LEU A 115 -11.72 -7.66 13.13
N VAL A 116 -10.65 -6.93 12.95
CA VAL A 116 -9.92 -6.77 11.68
C VAL A 116 -8.43 -7.00 11.88
N LYS A 117 -7.78 -7.54 10.85
CA LYS A 117 -6.35 -7.88 10.88
C LYS A 117 -5.46 -6.68 10.67
N GLY A 118 -5.91 -5.71 9.90
CA GLY A 118 -5.08 -4.58 9.55
C GLY A 118 -5.81 -3.45 8.83
N VAL A 119 -5.02 -2.53 8.30
CA VAL A 119 -5.47 -1.29 7.66
C VAL A 119 -4.78 -1.11 6.32
N GLY A 120 -5.57 -0.89 5.27
CA GLY A 120 -5.13 -0.50 3.94
C GLY A 120 -5.07 1.02 3.78
N LEU A 121 -3.93 1.51 3.33
CA LEU A 121 -3.62 2.93 3.15
C LEU A 121 -3.21 3.19 1.70
N GLN A 122 -3.61 4.33 1.15
CA GLN A 122 -3.17 4.78 -0.17
C GLN A 122 -3.12 6.31 -0.24
N TRP A 123 -2.34 6.85 -1.17
CA TRP A 123 -2.19 8.28 -1.40
C TRP A 123 -1.89 9.04 -0.10
N GLU A 124 -2.71 10.06 0.23
CA GLU A 124 -2.56 10.85 1.46
C GLU A 124 -2.78 10.04 2.75
N GLY A 125 -3.35 8.82 2.65
CA GLY A 125 -3.53 7.92 3.78
C GLY A 125 -2.23 7.59 4.50
N ARG A 126 -1.08 7.63 3.80
CA ARG A 126 0.25 7.42 4.40
C ARG A 126 0.58 8.37 5.55
N GLU A 127 -0.03 9.55 5.59
CA GLU A 127 0.19 10.51 6.68
C GLU A 127 -0.30 10.00 8.05
N ASN A 128 -1.07 8.92 8.06
CA ASN A 128 -1.54 8.26 9.27
C ASN A 128 -0.62 7.13 9.75
N LEU A 129 0.42 6.74 9.01
CA LEU A 129 1.27 5.58 9.32
C LEU A 129 1.85 5.63 10.73
N ASP A 130 2.55 6.72 11.10
CA ASP A 130 3.20 6.84 12.40
C ASP A 130 2.20 6.74 13.55
N TYR A 131 1.07 7.42 13.42
CA TYR A 131 -0.01 7.35 14.39
C TYR A 131 -0.58 5.95 14.55
N LEU A 132 -0.86 5.27 13.43
CA LEU A 132 -1.42 3.92 13.46
C LEU A 132 -0.42 2.94 14.08
N ARG A 133 0.86 3.06 13.72
CA ARG A 133 1.92 2.20 14.26
C ARG A 133 2.13 2.43 15.75
N GLU A 134 2.07 3.68 16.23
CA GLU A 134 2.19 4.02 17.65
C GLU A 134 0.99 3.51 18.45
N LYS A 135 -0.22 3.80 17.98
CA LYS A 135 -1.45 3.53 18.74
C LYS A 135 -1.96 2.09 18.62
N TYR A 136 -1.69 1.44 17.47
CA TYR A 136 -2.15 0.08 17.16
C TYR A 136 -0.98 -0.77 16.63
N PRO A 137 0.03 -1.09 17.45
CA PRO A 137 1.25 -1.76 17.00
C PRO A 137 1.01 -3.16 16.43
N ASP A 138 -0.08 -3.83 16.84
CA ASP A 138 -0.44 -5.18 16.40
C ASP A 138 -1.17 -5.21 15.06
N LEU A 139 -1.69 -4.08 14.58
CA LEU A 139 -2.36 -4.04 13.28
C LEU A 139 -1.36 -4.10 12.14
N HIS A 140 -1.64 -4.95 11.16
CA HIS A 140 -0.95 -4.95 9.88
C HIS A 140 -1.28 -3.66 9.11
N LEU A 141 -0.26 -2.95 8.64
CA LEU A 141 -0.42 -1.77 7.80
C LEU A 141 0.02 -2.10 6.38
N ILE A 142 -0.84 -1.84 5.40
CA ILE A 142 -0.60 -2.18 4.00
C ILE A 142 -0.75 -0.93 3.13
N SER A 143 0.24 -0.68 2.26
CA SER A 143 0.07 0.23 1.14
C SER A 143 -0.68 -0.48 0.02
N THR A 144 -1.93 -0.14 -0.19
CA THR A 144 -2.79 -0.79 -1.20
C THR A 144 -2.70 -0.14 -2.57
N GLU A 145 -2.28 1.11 -2.61
CA GLU A 145 -2.08 1.89 -3.84
C GLU A 145 -1.26 3.14 -3.54
N SER A 146 -0.44 3.56 -4.49
CA SER A 146 0.33 4.81 -4.40
C SER A 146 0.36 5.53 -5.74
N GLU A 147 1.00 6.69 -5.76
CA GLU A 147 1.10 7.53 -6.96
C GLU A 147 1.77 6.77 -8.11
N CYS A 148 1.06 6.64 -9.22
CA CYS A 148 1.48 5.87 -10.39
C CYS A 148 2.07 6.74 -11.52
N GLY A 149 2.50 7.96 -11.24
CA GLY A 149 3.09 8.86 -12.21
C GLY A 149 2.08 9.42 -13.23
N ARG A 150 2.61 9.91 -14.37
CA ARG A 150 1.83 10.59 -15.42
C ARG A 150 2.19 10.11 -16.83
N GLY A 151 2.65 8.87 -16.97
CA GLY A 151 3.05 8.29 -18.25
C GLY A 151 4.36 8.86 -18.81
N ARG A 152 5.26 9.38 -17.97
CA ARG A 152 6.57 9.90 -18.38
C ARG A 152 7.59 8.80 -18.57
N PHE A 153 7.61 7.81 -17.69
CA PHE A 153 8.57 6.69 -17.69
C PHE A 153 10.03 7.16 -17.67
N ASP A 154 10.30 8.29 -17.00
CA ASP A 154 11.63 8.87 -16.83
C ASP A 154 12.30 8.39 -15.52
N TRP A 155 13.58 8.74 -15.32
CA TRP A 155 14.30 8.36 -14.11
C TRP A 155 13.69 8.96 -12.83
N ARG A 156 13.14 10.18 -12.92
CA ARG A 156 12.48 10.86 -11.78
C ARG A 156 11.25 10.07 -11.30
N SER A 157 10.57 9.39 -12.20
CA SER A 157 9.45 8.50 -11.82
C SER A 157 9.95 7.32 -10.99
N GLY A 158 11.11 6.75 -11.32
CA GLY A 158 11.77 5.72 -10.51
C GLY A 158 12.21 6.24 -9.14
N GLU A 159 12.79 7.44 -9.06
CA GLU A 159 13.16 8.09 -7.80
C GLU A 159 11.95 8.32 -6.90
N HIS A 160 10.84 8.74 -7.47
CA HIS A 160 9.59 8.91 -6.73
C HIS A 160 9.04 7.56 -6.21
N THR A 161 9.05 6.53 -7.03
CA THR A 161 8.64 5.17 -6.60
C THR A 161 9.56 4.64 -5.50
N PHE A 162 10.86 4.85 -5.60
CA PHE A 162 11.81 4.49 -4.56
C PHE A 162 11.53 5.23 -3.26
N TYR A 163 11.27 6.53 -3.33
CA TYR A 163 10.87 7.35 -2.18
C TYR A 163 9.60 6.82 -1.52
N LEU A 164 8.56 6.48 -2.30
CA LEU A 164 7.30 5.95 -1.75
C LEU A 164 7.51 4.61 -1.03
N LEU A 165 8.22 3.66 -1.65
CA LEU A 165 8.58 2.39 -1.02
C LEU A 165 9.32 2.60 0.30
N HIS A 166 10.33 3.46 0.27
CA HIS A 166 11.13 3.80 1.43
C HIS A 166 10.28 4.40 2.56
N GLU A 167 9.40 5.38 2.26
CA GLU A 167 8.54 6.03 3.24
C GLU A 167 7.49 5.09 3.83
N TYR A 168 6.75 4.36 2.99
CA TYR A 168 5.73 3.43 3.49
C TYR A 168 6.35 2.34 4.37
N ILE A 169 7.37 1.65 3.88
CA ILE A 169 8.00 0.54 4.59
C ILE A 169 8.74 1.07 5.83
N GLY A 170 9.53 2.14 5.70
CA GLY A 170 10.31 2.72 6.80
C GLY A 170 9.46 3.25 7.95
N ARG A 171 8.22 3.67 7.67
CA ARG A 171 7.24 4.11 8.66
C ARG A 171 6.33 2.97 9.17
N GLY A 172 6.70 1.72 8.90
CA GLY A 172 6.10 0.54 9.49
C GLY A 172 4.99 -0.13 8.67
N CYS A 173 4.89 0.17 7.38
CA CYS A 173 4.02 -0.58 6.48
C CYS A 173 4.61 -1.99 6.27
N ASN A 174 3.78 -3.01 6.46
CA ASN A 174 4.21 -4.41 6.36
C ASN A 174 4.27 -4.90 4.92
N GLU A 175 3.41 -4.36 4.05
CA GLU A 175 3.29 -4.76 2.66
C GLU A 175 3.06 -3.53 1.77
N TYR A 176 3.56 -3.61 0.52
CA TYR A 176 3.42 -2.54 -0.46
C TYR A 176 2.94 -3.11 -1.79
N PHE A 177 1.75 -2.72 -2.22
CA PHE A 177 1.17 -3.09 -3.50
C PHE A 177 1.41 -1.98 -4.52
N ILE A 178 2.03 -2.35 -5.64
CA ILE A 178 2.35 -1.39 -6.70
C ILE A 178 1.18 -1.19 -7.67
N TRP A 179 0.93 0.03 -8.03
CA TRP A 179 0.04 0.46 -9.10
C TRP A 179 0.83 1.19 -10.17
N ASN A 180 1.02 0.69 -11.41
CA ASN A 180 0.54 -0.50 -12.07
C ASN A 180 1.69 -1.47 -12.38
N PHE A 181 1.39 -2.76 -12.64
CA PHE A 181 2.42 -3.72 -13.00
C PHE A 181 2.81 -3.64 -14.49
N ILE A 182 1.84 -3.76 -15.41
CA ILE A 182 2.08 -3.71 -16.86
C ILE A 182 1.05 -2.79 -17.52
N LEU A 183 1.52 -1.83 -18.33
CA LEU A 183 0.67 -0.99 -19.16
C LEU A 183 1.27 -0.84 -20.55
N SER A 184 0.40 -0.62 -21.55
CA SER A 184 0.81 -0.31 -22.92
C SER A 184 0.88 1.21 -23.14
N ASP A 185 1.70 1.63 -24.09
CA ASP A 185 1.85 2.98 -24.59
C ASP A 185 2.08 4.00 -23.46
N ARG A 186 1.18 4.96 -23.23
CA ARG A 186 1.26 5.91 -22.12
C ARG A 186 0.49 5.48 -20.87
N GLY A 187 0.03 4.22 -20.82
CA GLY A 187 -0.82 3.76 -19.75
C GLY A 187 -2.10 4.57 -19.59
N ARG A 188 -2.68 5.02 -20.71
CA ARG A 188 -3.87 5.88 -20.68
C ARG A 188 -5.08 5.08 -20.23
N SER A 189 -5.66 5.48 -19.10
CA SER A 189 -6.90 4.91 -18.58
C SER A 189 -8.10 5.33 -19.41
N SER A 190 -9.23 4.63 -19.24
CA SER A 190 -10.52 5.03 -19.86
C SER A 190 -11.01 6.42 -19.40
N TRP A 191 -10.49 6.92 -18.29
CA TRP A 191 -10.79 8.25 -17.74
C TRP A 191 -9.83 9.34 -18.24
N GLY A 192 -8.91 8.99 -19.14
CA GLY A 192 -8.00 9.93 -19.80
C GLY A 192 -6.70 10.20 -19.05
N TRP A 193 -6.44 9.54 -17.92
CA TRP A 193 -5.18 9.68 -17.18
C TRP A 193 -4.07 8.85 -17.82
N ASN A 194 -2.89 9.43 -17.90
CA ASN A 194 -1.68 8.71 -18.22
C ASN A 194 -1.02 8.23 -16.94
N GLN A 195 -0.59 6.97 -16.93
CA GLN A 195 -0.03 6.30 -15.76
C GLN A 195 1.28 5.62 -16.12
N ASN A 196 2.15 5.44 -15.14
CA ASN A 196 3.36 4.64 -15.26
C ASN A 196 3.08 3.19 -14.83
N SER A 197 3.99 2.30 -15.19
CA SER A 197 3.97 0.89 -14.78
C SER A 197 5.39 0.36 -14.67
N LEU A 198 5.55 -0.79 -14.00
CA LEU A 198 6.87 -1.44 -13.91
C LEU A 198 7.34 -1.96 -15.26
N ILE A 199 6.42 -2.44 -16.09
CA ILE A 199 6.71 -2.92 -17.44
C ILE A 199 5.87 -2.11 -18.42
N HIS A 200 6.57 -1.48 -19.36
CA HIS A 200 5.95 -0.71 -20.42
C HIS A 200 5.97 -1.51 -21.74
N VAL A 201 4.80 -1.66 -22.35
CA VAL A 201 4.62 -2.33 -23.63
C VAL A 201 4.41 -1.30 -24.75
N ASP A 202 5.21 -1.37 -25.80
CA ASP A 202 4.96 -0.63 -27.03
C ASP A 202 4.05 -1.50 -27.93
N SER A 203 2.80 -1.07 -28.10
CA SER A 203 1.80 -1.82 -28.86
C SER A 203 2.08 -1.88 -30.36
N LYS A 204 2.85 -0.90 -30.91
CA LYS A 204 3.19 -0.83 -32.32
C LYS A 204 4.34 -1.77 -32.68
N SER A 205 5.43 -1.70 -31.94
CA SER A 205 6.59 -2.58 -32.16
C SER A 205 6.42 -3.97 -31.54
N ARG A 206 5.43 -4.17 -30.66
CA ARG A 206 5.19 -5.39 -29.89
C ARG A 206 6.39 -5.77 -29.03
N THR A 207 7.07 -4.78 -28.48
CA THR A 207 8.20 -4.95 -27.55
C THR A 207 7.81 -4.48 -26.17
N PHE A 208 8.60 -4.87 -25.18
CA PHE A 208 8.46 -4.35 -23.81
C PHE A 208 9.81 -3.90 -23.25
N ARG A 209 9.74 -3.07 -22.22
CA ARG A 209 10.92 -2.67 -21.45
C ARG A 209 10.58 -2.57 -19.97
N TYR A 210 11.57 -2.85 -19.13
CA TYR A 210 11.52 -2.52 -17.71
C TYR A 210 11.75 -1.02 -17.54
N THR A 211 10.96 -0.40 -16.64
CA THR A 211 11.02 1.03 -16.36
C THR A 211 11.94 1.34 -15.18
N ALA A 212 12.19 2.60 -14.90
CA ALA A 212 12.94 3.01 -13.72
C ALA A 212 12.22 2.59 -12.42
N GLU A 213 10.88 2.59 -12.42
CA GLU A 213 10.05 2.11 -11.32
C GLU A 213 10.26 0.61 -11.06
N TYR A 214 10.40 -0.21 -12.11
CA TYR A 214 10.74 -1.62 -11.96
C TYR A 214 12.04 -1.82 -11.18
N TYR A 215 13.07 -1.06 -11.52
CA TYR A 215 14.35 -1.17 -10.83
C TYR A 215 14.26 -0.66 -9.40
N ALA A 216 13.51 0.41 -9.13
CA ALA A 216 13.25 0.87 -7.77
C ALA A 216 12.60 -0.23 -6.91
N VAL A 217 11.54 -0.86 -7.41
CA VAL A 217 10.87 -1.97 -6.72
C VAL A 217 11.80 -3.17 -6.54
N LYS A 218 12.61 -3.49 -7.55
CA LYS A 218 13.56 -4.63 -7.52
C LYS A 218 14.57 -4.52 -6.38
N HIS A 219 15.02 -3.32 -6.01
CA HIS A 219 15.93 -3.14 -4.87
C HIS A 219 15.33 -3.65 -3.56
N PHE A 220 14.01 -3.52 -3.37
CA PHE A 220 13.30 -4.06 -2.21
C PHE A 220 12.92 -5.53 -2.42
N SER A 221 12.17 -5.83 -3.46
CA SER A 221 11.55 -7.15 -3.66
C SER A 221 12.52 -8.30 -3.91
N HIS A 222 13.76 -8.01 -4.36
CA HIS A 222 14.75 -9.03 -4.65
C HIS A 222 15.63 -9.38 -3.46
N PHE A 223 15.85 -8.44 -2.53
CA PHE A 223 16.82 -8.62 -1.46
C PHE A 223 16.19 -8.74 -0.08
N VAL A 224 15.00 -8.16 0.13
CA VAL A 224 14.27 -8.20 1.41
C VAL A 224 13.33 -9.39 1.39
N GLU A 225 13.57 -10.35 2.26
CA GLU A 225 12.74 -11.55 2.35
C GLU A 225 11.50 -11.31 3.21
N PRO A 226 10.37 -12.00 2.95
CA PRO A 226 9.24 -12.01 3.89
C PRO A 226 9.68 -12.39 5.30
N GLY A 227 9.19 -11.63 6.30
CA GLY A 227 9.61 -11.81 7.70
C GLY A 227 10.86 -11.04 8.11
N SER A 228 11.46 -10.24 7.22
CA SER A 228 12.55 -9.33 7.55
C SER A 228 12.09 -8.25 8.52
N THR A 229 13.02 -7.82 9.38
CA THR A 229 12.80 -6.72 10.33
C THR A 229 13.61 -5.49 9.94
N ILE A 230 13.00 -4.31 10.06
CA ILE A 230 13.71 -3.05 9.88
C ILE A 230 14.61 -2.81 11.09
N VAL A 231 15.90 -2.61 10.85
CA VAL A 231 16.91 -2.37 11.87
C VAL A 231 17.54 -0.97 11.80
N GLY A 232 17.21 -0.23 10.76
CA GLY A 232 17.63 1.16 10.59
C GLY A 232 16.80 1.86 9.52
N PHE A 233 16.44 3.11 9.79
CA PHE A 233 15.70 3.96 8.88
C PHE A 233 16.29 5.37 8.89
N TYR A 234 16.72 5.86 7.74
CA TYR A 234 17.15 7.21 7.49
C TYR A 234 16.18 7.83 6.48
N PRO A 235 15.25 8.67 6.94
CA PRO A 235 14.22 9.26 6.08
C PRO A 235 14.86 10.14 5.01
N TRP A 236 14.13 10.37 3.91
CA TRP A 236 14.59 11.26 2.86
C TRP A 236 14.95 12.65 3.44
N ASN A 237 16.17 13.09 3.18
CA ASN A 237 16.70 14.33 3.68
C ASN A 237 16.87 15.34 2.54
N LYS A 238 16.20 16.48 2.67
CA LYS A 238 16.19 17.52 1.65
C LYS A 238 17.58 18.17 1.42
N GLU A 239 18.43 18.20 2.44
CA GLU A 239 19.73 18.88 2.35
C GLU A 239 20.74 18.11 1.50
N ASN A 240 20.74 16.80 1.59
CA ASN A 240 21.66 15.93 0.85
C ASN A 240 20.97 15.02 -0.16
N ALA A 241 19.63 15.06 -0.26
CA ALA A 241 18.82 14.25 -1.16
C ALA A 241 19.08 12.74 -1.04
N MET A 242 19.33 12.28 0.19
CA MET A 242 19.65 10.90 0.55
C MET A 242 18.54 10.27 1.36
N GLN A 243 18.41 8.95 1.21
CA GLN A 243 17.53 8.11 2.01
C GLN A 243 18.10 6.70 2.11
N ALA A 244 17.89 6.02 3.23
CA ALA A 244 18.34 4.65 3.40
C ALA A 244 17.48 3.88 4.39
N ILE A 245 17.39 2.58 4.18
CA ILE A 245 16.72 1.66 5.08
C ILE A 245 17.55 0.39 5.19
N ALA A 246 17.64 -0.16 6.41
CA ALA A 246 18.36 -1.39 6.67
C ALA A 246 17.42 -2.44 7.25
N PHE A 247 17.56 -3.65 6.73
CA PHE A 247 16.79 -4.82 7.14
C PHE A 247 17.73 -5.90 7.70
N ARG A 248 17.15 -6.74 8.53
CA ARG A 248 17.71 -8.03 8.90
C ARG A 248 16.77 -9.11 8.40
N ASN A 249 17.24 -9.91 7.45
CA ASN A 249 16.51 -11.03 6.89
C ASN A 249 16.37 -12.18 7.92
N PRO A 250 15.42 -13.13 7.72
CA PRO A 250 15.25 -14.29 8.61
C PRO A 250 16.50 -15.15 8.79
N ASP A 251 17.38 -15.19 7.79
CA ASP A 251 18.69 -15.87 7.87
C ASP A 251 19.74 -15.11 8.71
N GLY A 252 19.36 -13.93 9.23
CA GLY A 252 20.19 -13.07 10.07
C GLY A 252 21.06 -12.08 9.33
N LYS A 253 21.12 -12.12 7.99
CA LYS A 253 21.93 -11.20 7.19
C LYS A 253 21.33 -9.80 7.11
N TYR A 254 22.22 -8.82 7.03
CA TYR A 254 21.83 -7.43 6.84
C TYR A 254 21.74 -7.07 5.37
N ILE A 255 20.68 -6.33 5.03
CA ILE A 255 20.44 -5.70 3.74
C ILE A 255 20.33 -4.21 3.96
N VAL A 256 21.09 -3.41 3.22
CA VAL A 256 20.96 -1.95 3.21
C VAL A 256 20.54 -1.51 1.83
N ILE A 257 19.45 -0.75 1.76
CA ILE A 257 18.94 -0.15 0.53
C ILE A 257 19.05 1.36 0.68
N ALA A 258 19.73 2.02 -0.25
CA ALA A 258 20.00 3.45 -0.21
C ALA A 258 19.77 4.12 -1.57
N GLY A 259 19.18 5.31 -1.54
CA GLY A 259 18.95 6.17 -2.70
C GLY A 259 19.69 7.49 -2.58
N ASN A 260 20.33 7.89 -3.66
CA ASN A 260 20.90 9.22 -3.84
C ASN A 260 20.18 9.91 -5.01
N THR A 261 19.38 10.92 -4.73
CA THR A 261 18.64 11.70 -5.74
C THR A 261 19.28 13.06 -6.03
N SER A 262 20.53 13.28 -5.53
CA SER A 262 21.29 14.49 -5.82
C SER A 262 22.12 14.36 -7.12
N ASP A 263 22.54 15.51 -7.64
CA ASP A 263 23.43 15.59 -8.80
C ASP A 263 24.91 15.24 -8.49
N LYS A 264 25.21 14.82 -7.26
CA LYS A 264 26.59 14.55 -6.80
C LYS A 264 26.70 13.16 -6.21
N GLU A 265 27.89 12.58 -6.33
CA GLU A 265 28.26 11.39 -5.57
C GLU A 265 28.26 11.71 -4.07
N GLN A 266 27.73 10.79 -3.26
CA GLN A 266 27.61 10.93 -1.81
C GLN A 266 28.34 9.78 -1.09
N ALA A 267 29.25 10.13 -0.19
CA ALA A 267 29.92 9.15 0.68
C ALA A 267 29.10 8.93 1.95
N LEU A 268 28.85 7.68 2.30
CA LEU A 268 28.09 7.26 3.46
C LEU A 268 28.80 6.20 4.27
N THR A 269 28.56 6.20 5.57
CA THR A 269 28.95 5.11 6.47
C THR A 269 27.72 4.56 7.17
N PHE A 270 27.44 3.28 6.95
CA PHE A 270 26.40 2.56 7.71
C PHE A 270 27.05 1.81 8.86
N LYS A 271 26.48 1.95 10.06
CA LYS A 271 26.86 1.16 11.24
C LYS A 271 25.85 0.04 11.44
N LEU A 272 26.30 -1.20 11.31
CA LEU A 272 25.51 -2.42 11.44
C LEU A 272 26.03 -3.22 12.64
N GLY A 273 25.49 -2.95 13.83
CA GLY A 273 26.04 -3.49 15.07
C GLY A 273 27.45 -2.96 15.34
N SER A 274 28.45 -3.86 15.40
CA SER A 274 29.87 -3.53 15.51
C SER A 274 30.60 -3.32 14.17
N LYS A 275 29.92 -3.59 13.05
CA LYS A 275 30.48 -3.49 11.70
C LYS A 275 30.21 -2.12 11.09
N TYR A 276 31.07 -1.68 10.18
CA TYR A 276 30.91 -0.45 9.42
C TYR A 276 30.98 -0.75 7.94
N LEU A 277 30.06 -0.19 7.17
CA LEU A 277 30.04 -0.24 5.71
C LEU A 277 30.25 1.19 5.19
N ASN A 278 31.41 1.44 4.60
CA ASN A 278 31.73 2.70 3.92
C ASN A 278 31.47 2.55 2.43
N VAL A 279 30.63 3.40 1.87
CA VAL A 279 30.21 3.34 0.46
C VAL A 279 30.18 4.72 -0.15
N SER A 280 30.32 4.76 -1.46
CA SER A 280 30.03 5.94 -2.29
C SER A 280 28.84 5.62 -3.18
N LEU A 281 27.81 6.49 -3.11
CA LEU A 281 26.61 6.35 -3.91
C LEU A 281 26.67 7.33 -5.09
N PRO A 282 26.69 6.85 -6.34
CA PRO A 282 26.65 7.72 -7.51
C PRO A 282 25.45 8.68 -7.48
N SER A 283 25.54 9.79 -8.20
CA SER A 283 24.39 10.68 -8.40
C SER A 283 23.23 9.91 -9.04
N HIS A 284 22.00 10.24 -8.66
CA HIS A 284 20.77 9.67 -9.22
C HIS A 284 20.79 8.13 -9.25
N SER A 285 21.05 7.50 -8.10
CA SER A 285 21.21 6.03 -8.03
C SER A 285 20.42 5.37 -6.92
N PHE A 286 20.04 4.12 -7.16
CA PHE A 286 19.53 3.18 -6.16
C PHE A 286 20.58 2.12 -5.92
N ASN A 287 20.81 1.76 -4.67
CA ASN A 287 21.90 0.87 -4.28
C ASN A 287 21.42 -0.13 -3.24
N SER A 288 21.79 -1.39 -3.40
CA SER A 288 21.58 -2.44 -2.41
C SER A 288 22.91 -3.04 -1.99
N PHE A 289 23.10 -3.19 -0.70
CA PHE A 289 24.26 -3.80 -0.07
C PHE A 289 23.78 -5.00 0.72
N VAL A 290 24.33 -6.17 0.39
CA VAL A 290 23.94 -7.45 0.99
C VAL A 290 25.12 -8.01 1.74
N GLU A 291 24.93 -8.37 3.01
CA GLU A 291 25.94 -9.05 3.80
C GLU A 291 26.22 -10.45 3.22
N LYS A 292 27.48 -10.81 3.06
CA LYS A 292 27.90 -12.11 2.51
C LYS A 292 27.85 -13.23 3.55
#